data_4d2fc31628d9b1364472111a3c114c94
#
_entry.id   4d2fc31628d9b1364472111a3c114c94
#
_cell.length_a   1.000
_cell.length_b   1.000
_cell.length_c   1.000
_cell.angle_alpha   90.00
_cell.angle_beta   90.00
_cell.angle_gamma   90.00
#
_symmetry.space_group_name_H-M   'P 1'
#
loop_
_entity.id
_entity.type
_entity.pdbx_description
1 polymer ?
#
loop_
_entity_poly.entity_id
_entity_poly.type
_entity_poly.pdbx_seq_one_letter_code
_entity_poly.pdbx_strand_id
1 'polypeptide(L)'
;MKFNQMILDDILTFKRGHDLPHSQRVMGEIPVVSSSGITGFHNEYICDGEGVITGRYGTLGEIHYVNGKYWPLNTTLYVTDFKSNFPKFIYFFLKTIDFEGANSAGAVPGINRNNLKNIVVKIPDLETQKKIASILSNYDDLIQTNQQRIALLEEAAQRLYDEWFVKLRFPNHEQVPVVDGVPEGWERGSIYDFADILSGGTPNTKEPNYWGGDIPFFTPKDSPDSFFVFNCEKSITKIGLKSCNSRLYLEDSIFITARGTVGKICLAGVPMAMNQSCYSVKPKENFSPYYFYLALQKSVAQIKQTANGGVFDAIIVDTFRSIDMVRPNFELSQRFSMSVKPFFDQIKTIIIQNQKLAQARDALLPRLMSGKMDVSGLSLKGIA
;
A
#
# COMPACT_ATOMS: atom_id res chain seq x y z
N MET A 1 -23.30 -3.74 -28.39
CA MET A 1 -22.03 -3.00 -28.68
C MET A 1 -21.35 -3.56 -29.92
N LYS A 2 -20.82 -2.69 -30.83
CA LYS A 2 -20.06 -3.12 -32.03
C LYS A 2 -18.57 -2.90 -31.75
N PHE A 3 -17.75 -3.94 -31.96
CA PHE A 3 -16.29 -3.88 -31.86
C PHE A 3 -15.67 -3.96 -33.24
N ASN A 4 -14.71 -3.10 -33.52
CA ASN A 4 -13.95 -3.08 -34.77
C ASN A 4 -12.59 -3.74 -34.53
N GLN A 5 -12.16 -4.60 -35.45
CA GLN A 5 -10.84 -5.20 -35.42
C GLN A 5 -9.84 -4.23 -36.06
N MET A 6 -8.76 -3.93 -35.38
CA MET A 6 -7.71 -2.99 -35.78
C MET A 6 -6.35 -3.51 -35.31
N ILE A 7 -5.26 -2.89 -35.72
CA ILE A 7 -3.95 -3.12 -35.11
C ILE A 7 -3.69 -2.04 -34.03
N LEU A 8 -2.82 -2.33 -33.07
CA LEU A 8 -2.55 -1.44 -31.94
C LEU A 8 -2.00 -0.07 -32.41
N ASP A 9 -1.21 -0.03 -33.50
CA ASP A 9 -0.66 1.23 -34.07
C ASP A 9 -1.75 2.15 -34.66
N ASP A 10 -2.91 1.60 -34.99
CA ASP A 10 -4.06 2.38 -35.50
C ASP A 10 -4.83 3.07 -34.36
N ILE A 11 -4.69 2.59 -33.13
CA ILE A 11 -5.45 3.11 -31.99
C ILE A 11 -4.63 3.99 -31.04
N LEU A 12 -3.31 3.86 -31.03
CA LEU A 12 -2.42 4.68 -30.23
C LEU A 12 -0.99 4.69 -30.79
N THR A 13 -0.19 5.68 -30.38
CA THR A 13 1.23 5.74 -30.71
C THR A 13 2.07 5.76 -29.44
N PHE A 14 2.94 4.75 -29.29
CA PHE A 14 3.91 4.69 -28.18
C PHE A 14 5.20 5.42 -28.51
N LYS A 15 5.75 6.12 -27.53
CA LYS A 15 7.09 6.68 -27.52
C LYS A 15 7.86 6.24 -26.29
N ARG A 16 9.19 6.08 -26.40
CA ARG A 16 10.08 5.85 -25.26
C ARG A 16 10.15 7.11 -24.41
N GLY A 17 10.15 6.95 -23.09
CA GLY A 17 10.36 8.03 -22.13
C GLY A 17 11.77 8.59 -22.16
N HIS A 18 12.03 9.57 -21.32
CA HIS A 18 13.20 10.45 -21.33
C HIS A 18 14.12 10.14 -20.14
N ASP A 19 15.43 10.33 -20.35
CA ASP A 19 16.41 10.16 -19.30
C ASP A 19 16.30 11.29 -18.27
N LEU A 20 16.27 10.94 -16.99
CA LEU A 20 16.36 11.87 -15.86
C LEU A 20 17.00 11.15 -14.66
N PRO A 21 18.35 11.15 -14.58
CA PRO A 21 19.08 10.58 -13.45
C PRO A 21 18.68 11.25 -12.13
N HIS A 22 18.75 10.51 -11.03
CA HIS A 22 18.43 11.05 -9.69
C HIS A 22 19.23 12.31 -9.35
N SER A 23 20.50 12.38 -9.76
CA SER A 23 21.39 13.54 -9.55
C SER A 23 20.95 14.82 -10.28
N GLN A 24 20.10 14.69 -11.30
CA GLN A 24 19.59 15.83 -12.07
C GLN A 24 18.16 16.23 -11.66
N ARG A 25 17.56 15.51 -10.73
CA ARG A 25 16.21 15.85 -10.25
C ARG A 25 16.30 17.06 -9.32
N VAL A 26 15.57 18.10 -9.67
CA VAL A 26 15.37 19.29 -8.84
C VAL A 26 14.04 19.16 -8.13
N MET A 27 13.97 19.56 -6.87
CA MET A 27 12.76 19.49 -6.06
C MET A 27 11.60 20.24 -6.74
N GLY A 28 10.44 19.59 -6.84
CA GLY A 28 9.25 20.12 -7.49
C GLY A 28 8.04 19.23 -7.26
N GLU A 29 6.94 19.51 -7.96
CA GLU A 29 5.65 18.80 -7.80
C GLU A 29 5.28 17.94 -9.00
N ILE A 30 6.08 17.94 -10.06
CA ILE A 30 5.82 17.18 -11.29
C ILE A 30 6.19 15.71 -11.08
N PRO A 31 5.25 14.77 -11.19
CA PRO A 31 5.54 13.36 -10.98
C PRO A 31 6.48 12.80 -12.04
N VAL A 32 7.50 12.08 -11.60
CA VAL A 32 8.43 11.33 -12.43
C VAL A 32 7.98 9.88 -12.46
N VAL A 33 7.54 9.39 -13.63
CA VAL A 33 6.91 8.08 -13.78
C VAL A 33 7.88 7.08 -14.39
N SER A 34 8.15 6.02 -13.65
CA SER A 34 8.95 4.85 -14.09
C SER A 34 8.07 3.65 -14.44
N SER A 35 8.69 2.50 -14.74
CA SER A 35 7.98 1.23 -14.95
C SER A 35 7.19 0.75 -13.73
N SER A 36 7.57 1.17 -12.53
CA SER A 36 6.89 0.84 -11.27
C SER A 36 5.98 1.96 -10.74
N GLY A 37 5.64 2.94 -11.57
CA GLY A 37 4.81 4.08 -11.20
C GLY A 37 5.61 5.33 -10.84
N ILE A 38 5.05 6.20 -9.99
CA ILE A 38 5.68 7.45 -9.59
C ILE A 38 6.87 7.13 -8.66
N THR A 39 8.08 7.57 -9.07
CA THR A 39 9.34 7.32 -8.34
C THR A 39 10.00 8.59 -7.82
N GLY A 40 9.25 9.66 -7.72
CA GLY A 40 9.69 10.95 -7.22
C GLY A 40 9.06 12.09 -7.98
N PHE A 41 9.56 13.29 -7.71
CA PHE A 41 9.05 14.52 -8.30
C PHE A 41 10.19 15.36 -8.88
N HIS A 42 9.85 16.24 -9.82
CA HIS A 42 10.77 17.17 -10.49
C HIS A 42 10.10 18.53 -10.68
N ASN A 43 10.85 19.56 -11.04
CA ASN A 43 10.31 20.90 -11.28
C ASN A 43 9.93 21.15 -12.77
N GLU A 44 10.33 20.25 -13.67
CA GLU A 44 10.04 20.35 -15.10
C GLU A 44 9.21 19.16 -15.58
N TYR A 45 8.49 19.31 -16.69
CA TYR A 45 7.67 18.28 -17.32
C TYR A 45 8.04 18.09 -18.78
N ILE A 46 7.76 16.90 -19.30
CA ILE A 46 7.83 16.59 -20.75
C ILE A 46 6.44 16.55 -21.37
N CYS A 47 5.45 16.07 -20.60
CA CYS A 47 4.09 15.89 -21.07
C CYS A 47 3.12 16.68 -20.21
N ASP A 48 2.03 17.17 -20.82
CA ASP A 48 0.91 17.82 -20.15
C ASP A 48 -0.40 17.25 -20.71
N GLY A 49 -1.34 16.91 -19.83
CA GLY A 49 -2.62 16.27 -20.15
C GLY A 49 -2.70 14.83 -19.67
N GLU A 50 -3.63 14.07 -20.26
CA GLU A 50 -3.84 12.66 -19.91
C GLU A 50 -2.70 11.79 -20.45
N GLY A 51 -2.00 11.10 -19.57
CA GLY A 51 -0.89 10.21 -19.88
C GLY A 51 -1.20 8.75 -19.55
N VAL A 52 -0.93 7.85 -20.49
CA VAL A 52 -0.96 6.40 -20.29
C VAL A 52 0.45 5.87 -20.51
N ILE A 53 1.01 5.24 -19.48
CA ILE A 53 2.41 4.84 -19.42
C ILE A 53 2.49 3.35 -19.06
N THR A 54 3.41 2.61 -19.71
CA THR A 54 3.71 1.21 -19.38
C THR A 54 5.20 0.98 -19.21
N GLY A 55 5.57 -0.04 -18.42
CA GLY A 55 6.97 -0.43 -18.27
C GLY A 55 7.56 -0.98 -19.57
N ARG A 56 8.75 -0.50 -19.93
CA ARG A 56 9.56 -1.02 -21.05
C ARG A 56 10.61 -2.00 -20.55
N TYR A 57 11.17 -1.76 -19.37
CA TYR A 57 12.11 -2.61 -18.63
C TYR A 57 11.71 -2.67 -17.16
N GLY A 58 12.09 -3.73 -16.47
CA GLY A 58 11.74 -3.96 -15.08
C GLY A 58 10.33 -4.53 -14.95
N THR A 59 9.39 -3.77 -14.44
CA THR A 59 7.99 -4.21 -14.30
C THR A 59 7.26 -4.08 -15.63
N LEU A 60 7.17 -5.19 -16.36
CA LEU A 60 6.48 -5.22 -17.66
C LEU A 60 4.97 -5.38 -17.47
N GLY A 61 4.18 -4.73 -18.35
CA GLY A 61 2.73 -4.89 -18.36
C GLY A 61 1.96 -4.11 -17.28
N GLU A 62 2.63 -3.48 -16.34
CA GLU A 62 1.97 -2.50 -15.48
C GLU A 62 1.64 -1.23 -16.27
N ILE A 63 0.39 -0.77 -16.12
CA ILE A 63 -0.11 0.41 -16.80
C ILE A 63 -0.44 1.48 -15.78
N HIS A 64 0.12 2.67 -15.98
CA HIS A 64 -0.09 3.84 -15.12
C HIS A 64 -0.85 4.91 -15.89
N TYR A 65 -1.73 5.61 -15.17
CA TYR A 65 -2.46 6.76 -15.69
C TYR A 65 -2.08 8.02 -14.89
N VAL A 66 -1.78 9.09 -15.59
CA VAL A 66 -1.48 10.40 -15.00
C VAL A 66 -2.32 11.45 -15.69
N ASN A 67 -2.85 12.40 -14.94
CA ASN A 67 -3.56 13.57 -15.47
C ASN A 67 -2.81 14.84 -15.11
N GLY A 68 -2.50 15.68 -16.10
CA GLY A 68 -1.72 16.91 -15.94
C GLY A 68 -0.26 16.73 -16.34
N LYS A 69 0.64 17.49 -15.71
CA LYS A 69 2.06 17.53 -16.04
C LYS A 69 2.81 16.34 -15.48
N TYR A 70 3.66 15.68 -16.28
CA TYR A 70 4.47 14.55 -15.86
C TYR A 70 5.75 14.39 -16.67
N TRP A 71 6.70 13.62 -16.13
CA TRP A 71 7.93 13.21 -16.77
C TRP A 71 7.98 11.68 -16.90
N PRO A 72 7.81 11.09 -18.10
CA PRO A 72 7.96 9.66 -18.30
C PRO A 72 9.44 9.30 -18.43
N LEU A 73 9.94 8.39 -17.57
CA LEU A 73 11.34 7.95 -17.59
C LEU A 73 11.65 7.02 -18.77
N ASN A 74 12.92 6.94 -19.14
CA ASN A 74 13.45 6.08 -20.20
C ASN A 74 13.15 4.59 -20.05
N THR A 75 12.82 4.14 -18.83
CA THR A 75 12.37 2.77 -18.52
C THR A 75 10.94 2.49 -18.95
N THR A 76 10.23 3.49 -19.50
CA THR A 76 8.81 3.39 -19.88
C THR A 76 8.58 3.59 -21.38
N LEU A 77 7.42 3.14 -21.82
CA LEU A 77 6.74 3.62 -23.02
C LEU A 77 5.52 4.44 -22.60
N TYR A 78 5.28 5.57 -23.24
CA TYR A 78 4.10 6.38 -22.98
C TYR A 78 3.36 6.69 -24.28
N VAL A 79 2.04 6.88 -24.19
CA VAL A 79 1.20 7.20 -25.34
C VAL A 79 1.34 8.67 -25.68
N THR A 80 1.72 8.98 -26.92
CA THR A 80 1.83 10.36 -27.42
C THR A 80 0.65 10.78 -28.29
N ASP A 81 -0.10 9.82 -28.83
CA ASP A 81 -1.28 10.06 -29.66
C ASP A 81 -2.27 8.92 -29.43
N PHE A 82 -3.48 9.25 -29.05
CA PHE A 82 -4.58 8.32 -28.78
C PHE A 82 -5.44 8.03 -30.00
N LYS A 83 -5.13 8.60 -31.19
CA LYS A 83 -5.86 8.38 -32.46
C LYS A 83 -7.38 8.53 -32.31
N SER A 84 -7.81 9.58 -31.59
CA SER A 84 -9.23 9.85 -31.26
C SER A 84 -9.89 8.84 -30.31
N ASN A 85 -9.16 7.94 -29.70
CA ASN A 85 -9.67 7.08 -28.65
C ASN A 85 -9.66 7.80 -27.31
N PHE A 86 -10.52 7.37 -26.38
CA PHE A 86 -10.63 7.96 -25.06
C PHE A 86 -9.46 7.51 -24.16
N PRO A 87 -8.60 8.43 -23.67
CA PRO A 87 -7.37 8.07 -22.97
C PRO A 87 -7.58 7.15 -21.77
N LYS A 88 -8.60 7.42 -20.94
CA LYS A 88 -8.92 6.59 -19.78
C LYS A 88 -9.42 5.18 -20.17
N PHE A 89 -10.08 5.04 -21.33
CA PHE A 89 -10.39 3.72 -21.91
C PHE A 89 -9.10 2.98 -22.32
N ILE A 90 -8.17 3.66 -22.99
CA ILE A 90 -6.88 3.09 -23.40
C ILE A 90 -6.09 2.62 -22.18
N TYR A 91 -6.11 3.35 -21.07
CA TYR A 91 -5.51 2.90 -19.82
C TYR A 91 -6.03 1.54 -19.37
N PHE A 92 -7.34 1.36 -19.29
CA PHE A 92 -7.96 0.09 -18.90
C PHE A 92 -7.77 -0.99 -19.98
N PHE A 93 -7.85 -0.62 -21.24
CA PHE A 93 -7.67 -1.53 -22.35
C PHE A 93 -6.28 -2.15 -22.36
N LEU A 94 -5.24 -1.36 -22.18
CA LEU A 94 -3.86 -1.84 -22.14
C LEU A 94 -3.60 -2.82 -21.00
N LYS A 95 -4.33 -2.75 -19.89
CA LYS A 95 -4.26 -3.75 -18.81
C LYS A 95 -4.74 -5.15 -19.23
N THR A 96 -5.43 -5.27 -20.36
CA THR A 96 -5.87 -6.57 -20.90
C THR A 96 -4.96 -7.13 -21.98
N ILE A 97 -3.93 -6.37 -22.39
CA ILE A 97 -2.95 -6.80 -23.40
C ILE A 97 -1.86 -7.65 -22.73
N ASP A 98 -1.55 -8.79 -23.35
CA ASP A 98 -0.40 -9.61 -22.96
C ASP A 98 0.90 -8.98 -23.52
N PHE A 99 1.58 -8.23 -22.68
CA PHE A 99 2.87 -7.64 -23.01
C PHE A 99 4.05 -8.64 -22.89
N GLU A 100 3.89 -9.74 -22.17
CA GLU A 100 4.94 -10.76 -22.00
C GLU A 100 5.13 -11.54 -23.31
N GLY A 101 4.04 -11.85 -24.02
CA GLY A 101 4.09 -12.48 -25.35
C GLY A 101 4.74 -11.61 -26.44
N ALA A 102 4.82 -10.30 -26.23
CA ALA A 102 5.50 -9.35 -27.12
C ALA A 102 6.99 -9.12 -26.76
N ASN A 103 7.54 -9.89 -25.81
CA ASN A 103 8.90 -9.74 -25.31
C ASN A 103 9.93 -10.14 -26.36
N SER A 104 11.00 -9.35 -26.52
CA SER A 104 12.15 -9.75 -27.33
C SER A 104 13.01 -10.76 -26.52
N ALA A 105 13.34 -11.89 -27.13
CA ALA A 105 14.23 -12.90 -26.57
C ALA A 105 15.65 -12.31 -26.34
N GLY A 106 15.87 -11.76 -25.16
CA GLY A 106 17.14 -11.18 -24.71
C GLY A 106 17.40 -11.47 -23.25
N ALA A 107 18.64 -11.35 -22.81
CA ALA A 107 19.06 -11.58 -21.41
C ALA A 107 18.37 -10.66 -20.39
N VAL A 108 17.82 -9.53 -20.84
CA VAL A 108 17.00 -8.63 -20.05
C VAL A 108 15.62 -8.54 -20.70
N PRO A 109 14.54 -8.96 -20.01
CA PRO A 109 13.17 -8.81 -20.52
C PRO A 109 12.87 -7.34 -20.83
N GLY A 110 12.44 -7.05 -22.07
CA GLY A 110 12.15 -5.69 -22.48
C GLY A 110 11.13 -5.64 -23.61
N ILE A 111 10.23 -4.67 -23.56
CA ILE A 111 9.22 -4.47 -24.59
C ILE A 111 9.80 -3.59 -25.72
N ASN A 112 9.83 -4.13 -26.92
CA ASN A 112 10.09 -3.34 -28.13
C ASN A 112 8.77 -2.80 -28.68
N ARG A 113 8.63 -1.47 -28.75
CA ARG A 113 7.42 -0.81 -29.29
C ARG A 113 7.04 -1.31 -30.69
N ASN A 114 8.03 -1.73 -31.50
CA ASN A 114 7.75 -2.23 -32.85
C ASN A 114 7.02 -3.58 -32.84
N ASN A 115 7.24 -4.41 -31.80
CA ASN A 115 6.53 -5.68 -31.64
C ASN A 115 5.07 -5.45 -31.23
N LEU A 116 4.77 -4.33 -30.57
CA LEU A 116 3.41 -3.99 -30.13
C LEU A 116 2.54 -3.52 -31.29
N LYS A 117 3.11 -2.88 -32.32
CA LYS A 117 2.36 -2.22 -33.38
C LYS A 117 1.37 -3.13 -34.12
N ASN A 118 1.76 -4.37 -34.37
CA ASN A 118 1.00 -5.33 -35.15
C ASN A 118 0.05 -6.20 -34.32
N ILE A 119 -0.07 -5.96 -33.01
CA ILE A 119 -1.02 -6.69 -32.18
C ILE A 119 -2.43 -6.40 -32.68
N VAL A 120 -3.15 -7.45 -33.06
CA VAL A 120 -4.54 -7.35 -33.47
C VAL A 120 -5.43 -7.19 -32.26
N VAL A 121 -6.23 -6.15 -32.25
CA VAL A 121 -7.09 -5.75 -31.14
C VAL A 121 -8.52 -5.51 -31.59
N LYS A 122 -9.45 -5.53 -30.65
CA LYS A 122 -10.86 -5.20 -30.92
C LYS A 122 -11.27 -4.08 -29.95
N ILE A 123 -11.71 -2.97 -30.49
CA ILE A 123 -12.17 -1.82 -29.72
C ILE A 123 -13.58 -1.37 -30.15
N PRO A 124 -14.40 -0.85 -29.22
CA PRO A 124 -15.71 -0.29 -29.54
C PRO A 124 -15.59 1.16 -30.04
N ASP A 125 -16.70 1.74 -30.47
CA ASP A 125 -16.80 3.16 -30.77
C ASP A 125 -16.52 4.05 -29.54
N LEU A 126 -16.22 5.34 -29.80
CA LEU A 126 -15.81 6.31 -28.76
C LEU A 126 -16.85 6.47 -27.64
N GLU A 127 -18.15 6.41 -27.94
CA GLU A 127 -19.20 6.55 -26.92
C GLU A 127 -19.20 5.35 -25.98
N THR A 128 -19.07 4.15 -26.54
CA THR A 128 -18.92 2.92 -25.74
C THR A 128 -17.63 2.93 -24.91
N GLN A 129 -16.52 3.42 -25.47
CA GLN A 129 -15.26 3.60 -24.73
C GLN A 129 -15.45 4.48 -23.49
N LYS A 130 -16.13 5.61 -23.64
CA LYS A 130 -16.43 6.52 -22.52
C LYS A 130 -17.28 5.84 -21.44
N LYS A 131 -18.30 5.07 -21.81
CA LYS A 131 -19.14 4.33 -20.88
C LYS A 131 -18.33 3.29 -20.09
N ILE A 132 -17.52 2.48 -20.79
CA ILE A 132 -16.65 1.48 -20.14
C ILE A 132 -15.66 2.14 -19.18
N ALA A 133 -14.98 3.19 -19.67
CA ALA A 133 -14.01 3.92 -18.85
C ALA A 133 -14.65 4.55 -17.61
N SER A 134 -15.83 5.12 -17.74
CA SER A 134 -16.57 5.70 -16.60
C SER A 134 -16.93 4.65 -15.55
N ILE A 135 -17.42 3.47 -15.98
CA ILE A 135 -17.74 2.38 -15.03
C ILE A 135 -16.49 1.98 -14.25
N LEU A 136 -15.38 1.71 -14.94
CA LEU A 136 -14.14 1.25 -14.30
C LEU A 136 -13.49 2.33 -13.45
N SER A 137 -13.55 3.59 -13.89
CA SER A 137 -13.00 4.74 -13.16
C SER A 137 -13.70 4.97 -11.83
N ASN A 138 -15.03 4.76 -11.77
CA ASN A 138 -15.76 4.94 -10.51
C ASN A 138 -15.24 4.01 -9.41
N TYR A 139 -14.75 2.81 -9.75
CA TYR A 139 -14.07 1.94 -8.79
C TYR A 139 -12.74 2.51 -8.34
N ASP A 140 -11.90 2.96 -9.29
CA ASP A 140 -10.58 3.54 -8.99
C ASP A 140 -10.72 4.84 -8.18
N ASP A 141 -11.65 5.71 -8.54
CA ASP A 141 -11.91 6.98 -7.87
C ASP A 141 -12.43 6.76 -6.43
N LEU A 142 -13.30 5.75 -6.23
CA LEU A 142 -13.77 5.37 -4.88
C LEU A 142 -12.65 4.75 -4.04
N ILE A 143 -11.80 3.89 -4.63
CA ILE A 143 -10.62 3.34 -3.95
C ILE A 143 -9.68 4.47 -3.53
N GLN A 144 -9.41 5.43 -4.41
CA GLN A 144 -8.56 6.59 -4.10
C GLN A 144 -9.15 7.45 -3.00
N THR A 145 -10.45 7.76 -3.06
CA THR A 145 -11.16 8.51 -2.00
C THR A 145 -11.07 7.78 -0.66
N ASN A 146 -11.26 6.48 -0.68
CA ASN A 146 -11.13 5.66 0.52
C ASN A 146 -9.70 5.64 1.07
N GLN A 147 -8.67 5.63 0.22
CA GLN A 147 -7.26 5.73 0.66
C GLN A 147 -7.00 7.08 1.35
N GLN A 148 -7.53 8.17 0.82
CA GLN A 148 -7.44 9.49 1.47
C GLN A 148 -8.16 9.51 2.82
N ARG A 149 -9.34 8.88 2.92
CA ARG A 149 -10.06 8.75 4.21
C ARG A 149 -9.27 7.94 5.22
N ILE A 150 -8.62 6.85 4.80
CA ILE A 150 -7.74 6.06 5.69
C ILE A 150 -6.64 6.97 6.23
N ALA A 151 -5.90 7.69 5.37
CA ALA A 151 -4.81 8.57 5.79
C ALA A 151 -5.27 9.64 6.79
N LEU A 152 -6.45 10.24 6.58
CA LEU A 152 -7.02 11.22 7.51
C LEU A 152 -7.41 10.60 8.86
N LEU A 153 -7.94 9.37 8.88
CA LEU A 153 -8.28 8.66 10.12
C LEU A 153 -7.02 8.26 10.90
N GLU A 154 -5.97 7.82 10.20
CA GLU A 154 -4.66 7.52 10.78
C GLU A 154 -4.03 8.78 11.39
N GLU A 155 -4.06 9.89 10.66
CA GLU A 155 -3.58 11.17 11.16
C GLU A 155 -4.39 11.65 12.38
N ALA A 156 -5.71 11.50 12.37
CA ALA A 156 -6.56 11.88 13.51
C ALA A 156 -6.22 11.06 14.78
N ALA A 157 -5.98 9.74 14.62
CA ALA A 157 -5.56 8.89 15.74
C ALA A 157 -4.17 9.29 16.29
N GLN A 158 -3.22 9.58 15.40
CA GLN A 158 -1.87 10.03 15.79
C GLN A 158 -1.91 11.41 16.49
N ARG A 159 -2.70 12.36 15.96
CA ARG A 159 -2.88 13.68 16.57
C ARG A 159 -3.49 13.57 17.96
N LEU A 160 -4.51 12.71 18.15
CA LEU A 160 -5.11 12.51 19.47
C LEU A 160 -4.10 11.89 20.45
N TYR A 161 -3.28 10.93 20.00
CA TYR A 161 -2.17 10.39 20.80
C TYR A 161 -1.18 11.50 21.19
N ASP A 162 -0.77 12.33 20.26
CA ASP A 162 0.16 13.43 20.53
C ASP A 162 -0.42 14.45 21.53
N GLU A 163 -1.70 14.80 21.42
CA GLU A 163 -2.34 15.70 22.39
C GLU A 163 -2.35 15.11 23.81
N TRP A 164 -2.75 13.85 23.94
CA TRP A 164 -2.89 13.25 25.27
C TRP A 164 -1.57 12.87 25.91
N PHE A 165 -0.65 12.25 25.17
CA PHE A 165 0.51 11.57 25.73
C PHE A 165 1.87 12.24 25.43
N VAL A 166 1.92 13.11 24.43
CA VAL A 166 3.13 13.89 24.13
C VAL A 166 3.02 15.30 24.71
N LYS A 167 1.89 15.96 24.49
CA LYS A 167 1.64 17.33 25.02
C LYS A 167 0.99 17.32 26.38
N LEU A 168 0.67 16.15 26.93
CA LEU A 168 0.04 15.92 28.23
C LEU A 168 -1.31 16.64 28.41
N ARG A 169 -2.07 16.82 27.31
CA ARG A 169 -3.39 17.46 27.30
C ARG A 169 -4.51 16.43 27.29
N PHE A 170 -4.45 15.47 28.20
CA PHE A 170 -5.47 14.45 28.40
C PHE A 170 -6.64 15.01 29.22
N PRO A 171 -7.82 14.38 29.23
CA PRO A 171 -8.97 14.83 30.02
C PRO A 171 -8.64 14.96 31.50
N ASN A 172 -8.91 16.10 32.11
CA ASN A 172 -8.61 16.49 33.49
C ASN A 172 -7.11 16.64 33.81
N HIS A 173 -6.24 16.81 32.82
CA HIS A 173 -4.79 16.99 33.01
C HIS A 173 -4.42 18.14 33.95
N GLU A 174 -5.24 19.19 34.02
CA GLU A 174 -5.02 20.35 34.92
C GLU A 174 -5.04 19.97 36.40
N GLN A 175 -5.65 18.83 36.77
CA GLN A 175 -5.76 18.32 38.14
C GLN A 175 -4.68 17.30 38.48
N VAL A 176 -3.81 16.94 37.53
CA VAL A 176 -2.79 15.93 37.70
C VAL A 176 -1.41 16.59 37.76
N PRO A 177 -0.72 16.52 38.92
CA PRO A 177 0.63 17.05 39.03
C PRO A 177 1.59 16.35 38.07
N VAL A 178 2.54 17.13 37.52
CA VAL A 178 3.60 16.60 36.65
C VAL A 178 4.93 16.79 37.38
N VAL A 179 5.63 15.68 37.63
CA VAL A 179 6.94 15.65 38.29
C VAL A 179 7.95 15.06 37.30
N ASP A 180 9.04 15.79 37.04
CA ASP A 180 10.09 15.39 36.08
C ASP A 180 9.53 14.99 34.67
N GLY A 181 8.51 15.70 34.25
CA GLY A 181 7.86 15.46 32.94
C GLY A 181 6.95 14.23 32.89
N VAL A 182 6.68 13.58 34.05
CA VAL A 182 5.79 12.43 34.15
C VAL A 182 4.57 12.81 35.02
N PRO A 183 3.34 12.69 34.50
CA PRO A 183 2.13 12.90 35.30
C PRO A 183 2.03 11.90 36.46
N GLU A 184 1.45 12.32 37.54
CA GLU A 184 1.22 11.45 38.71
C GLU A 184 0.38 10.22 38.32
N GLY A 185 0.79 9.03 38.79
CA GLY A 185 0.16 7.76 38.49
C GLY A 185 0.54 7.17 37.11
N TRP A 186 1.48 7.80 36.40
CA TRP A 186 2.09 7.21 35.20
C TRP A 186 3.42 6.55 35.54
N GLU A 187 3.83 5.59 34.74
CA GLU A 187 5.06 4.82 34.94
C GLU A 187 6.06 5.06 33.83
N ARG A 188 7.33 5.25 34.18
CA ARG A 188 8.42 5.29 33.19
C ARG A 188 9.14 3.94 33.18
N GLY A 189 9.40 3.43 32.01
CA GLY A 189 10.12 2.19 31.79
C GLY A 189 10.48 2.01 30.32
N SER A 190 10.95 0.85 29.96
CA SER A 190 11.19 0.46 28.57
C SER A 190 9.97 -0.21 27.96
N ILE A 191 9.92 -0.30 26.62
CA ILE A 191 8.89 -1.10 25.94
C ILE A 191 8.91 -2.55 26.45
N TYR A 192 10.11 -3.10 26.75
CA TYR A 192 10.27 -4.46 27.28
C TYR A 192 9.64 -4.66 28.65
N ASP A 193 9.60 -3.61 29.49
CA ASP A 193 8.95 -3.67 30.81
C ASP A 193 7.43 -3.78 30.66
N PHE A 194 6.85 -3.11 29.67
CA PHE A 194 5.40 -2.98 29.47
C PHE A 194 4.79 -3.93 28.44
N ALA A 195 5.61 -4.66 27.69
CA ALA A 195 5.12 -5.59 26.67
C ALA A 195 5.96 -6.86 26.58
N ASP A 196 5.33 -7.96 26.18
CA ASP A 196 6.01 -9.19 25.79
C ASP A 196 6.46 -9.07 24.34
N ILE A 197 7.73 -9.36 24.08
CA ILE A 197 8.31 -9.37 22.74
C ILE A 197 8.34 -10.81 22.22
N LEU A 198 7.51 -11.10 21.24
CA LEU A 198 7.29 -12.43 20.72
C LEU A 198 7.91 -12.55 19.34
N SER A 199 8.74 -13.56 19.13
CA SER A 199 9.38 -13.82 17.82
C SER A 199 8.49 -14.69 16.92
N GLY A 200 8.65 -14.53 15.61
CA GLY A 200 8.11 -15.45 14.62
C GLY A 200 9.03 -16.63 14.31
N GLY A 201 8.62 -17.45 13.37
CA GLY A 201 9.37 -18.59 12.87
C GLY A 201 8.91 -18.97 11.46
N THR A 202 9.78 -19.64 10.69
CA THR A 202 9.46 -20.04 9.32
C THR A 202 9.41 -21.56 9.22
N PRO A 203 8.31 -22.14 8.72
CA PRO A 203 8.25 -23.56 8.39
C PRO A 203 9.30 -23.93 7.32
N ASN A 204 9.68 -25.20 7.26
CA ASN A 204 10.58 -25.67 6.20
C ASN A 204 10.00 -25.33 4.82
N THR A 205 10.71 -24.50 4.05
CA THR A 205 10.27 -24.03 2.73
C THR A 205 10.25 -25.14 1.66
N LYS A 206 10.94 -26.26 1.89
CA LYS A 206 10.97 -27.40 0.99
C LYS A 206 9.82 -28.39 1.21
N GLU A 207 9.00 -28.19 2.24
CA GLU A 207 7.86 -29.05 2.57
C GLU A 207 6.55 -28.43 2.07
N PRO A 208 6.00 -28.90 0.92
CA PRO A 208 4.83 -28.28 0.31
C PRO A 208 3.58 -28.30 1.22
N ASN A 209 3.44 -29.31 2.08
CA ASN A 209 2.30 -29.47 2.98
C ASN A 209 2.22 -28.40 4.07
N TYR A 210 3.27 -27.59 4.24
CA TYR A 210 3.30 -26.50 5.22
C TYR A 210 2.76 -25.19 4.66
N TRP A 211 2.64 -25.07 3.33
CA TRP A 211 2.34 -23.84 2.61
C TRP A 211 0.99 -23.90 1.88
N GLY A 212 0.44 -22.72 1.50
CA GLY A 212 -0.80 -22.62 0.73
C GLY A 212 -2.08 -22.88 1.53
N GLY A 213 -2.02 -22.83 2.87
CA GLY A 213 -3.20 -22.96 3.73
C GLY A 213 -3.93 -21.64 3.97
N ASP A 214 -4.78 -21.63 4.99
CA ASP A 214 -5.69 -20.49 5.29
C ASP A 214 -5.07 -19.45 6.25
N ILE A 215 -3.85 -19.67 6.76
CA ILE A 215 -3.21 -18.76 7.72
C ILE A 215 -2.26 -17.84 6.96
N PRO A 216 -2.55 -16.53 6.83
CA PRO A 216 -1.61 -15.56 6.24
C PRO A 216 -0.27 -15.59 6.98
N PHE A 217 0.83 -15.51 6.21
CA PHE A 217 2.19 -15.60 6.76
C PHE A 217 2.95 -14.31 6.52
N PHE A 218 2.95 -13.45 7.52
CA PHE A 218 3.54 -12.11 7.47
C PHE A 218 5.06 -12.14 7.40
N THR A 219 5.61 -11.39 6.47
CA THR A 219 7.04 -11.12 6.30
C THR A 219 7.29 -9.62 6.15
N PRO A 220 8.53 -9.11 6.26
CA PRO A 220 8.80 -7.70 6.07
C PRO A 220 8.31 -7.11 4.73
N LYS A 221 8.19 -7.93 3.68
CA LYS A 221 7.66 -7.50 2.38
C LYS A 221 6.17 -7.19 2.40
N ASP A 222 5.44 -7.82 3.32
CA ASP A 222 3.99 -7.66 3.44
C ASP A 222 3.59 -6.44 4.28
N SER A 223 4.59 -5.68 4.80
CA SER A 223 4.31 -4.48 5.59
C SER A 223 3.56 -3.45 4.78
N PRO A 224 2.32 -3.07 5.18
CA PRO A 224 1.52 -2.10 4.47
C PRO A 224 2.04 -0.68 4.72
N ASP A 225 1.57 0.26 3.90
CA ASP A 225 1.75 1.69 4.15
C ASP A 225 0.61 2.28 5.03
N SER A 226 -0.33 1.46 5.48
CA SER A 226 -1.40 1.81 6.42
C SER A 226 -1.26 1.04 7.74
N PHE A 227 -2.16 1.33 8.70
CA PHE A 227 -2.10 0.71 10.03
C PHE A 227 -2.26 -0.81 10.01
N PHE A 228 -3.02 -1.38 9.06
CA PHE A 228 -3.40 -2.79 9.09
C PHE A 228 -2.90 -3.60 7.90
N VAL A 229 -2.41 -4.81 8.17
CA VAL A 229 -2.16 -5.86 7.17
C VAL A 229 -3.28 -6.90 7.21
N PHE A 230 -3.90 -7.17 6.05
CA PHE A 230 -4.94 -8.19 5.90
C PHE A 230 -4.47 -9.38 5.08
N ASN A 231 -3.64 -9.14 4.06
CA ASN A 231 -3.17 -10.14 3.12
C ASN A 231 -1.64 -10.21 3.16
N CYS A 232 -1.11 -11.40 2.95
CA CYS A 232 0.30 -11.67 2.78
C CYS A 232 0.53 -12.41 1.46
N GLU A 233 1.73 -12.26 0.88
CA GLU A 233 2.11 -12.98 -0.34
C GLU A 233 1.99 -14.50 -0.17
N LYS A 234 2.28 -14.99 1.05
CA LYS A 234 2.27 -16.41 1.38
C LYS A 234 1.28 -16.72 2.49
N SER A 235 0.83 -17.96 2.51
CA SER A 235 0.04 -18.53 3.60
C SER A 235 0.61 -19.87 4.04
N ILE A 236 0.30 -20.30 5.27
CA ILE A 236 0.71 -21.58 5.82
C ILE A 236 -0.50 -22.40 6.28
N THR A 237 -0.31 -23.71 6.34
CA THR A 237 -1.29 -24.64 6.89
C THR A 237 -1.19 -24.70 8.41
N LYS A 238 -2.19 -25.30 9.07
CA LYS A 238 -2.13 -25.60 10.51
C LYS A 238 -0.95 -26.51 10.86
N ILE A 239 -0.56 -27.40 9.94
CA ILE A 239 0.61 -28.29 10.10
C ILE A 239 1.89 -27.45 10.01
N GLY A 240 1.98 -26.56 9.03
CA GLY A 240 3.09 -25.63 8.87
C GLY A 240 3.26 -24.74 10.12
N LEU A 241 2.18 -24.21 10.69
CA LEU A 241 2.24 -23.44 11.92
C LEU A 241 2.83 -24.25 13.10
N LYS A 242 2.43 -25.50 13.25
CA LYS A 242 2.93 -26.40 14.31
C LYS A 242 4.39 -26.82 14.10
N SER A 243 4.92 -26.72 12.90
CA SER A 243 6.28 -27.15 12.55
C SER A 243 7.37 -26.09 12.82
N CYS A 244 7.00 -24.90 13.26
CA CYS A 244 7.95 -23.80 13.47
C CYS A 244 7.66 -23.04 14.78
N ASN A 245 8.55 -22.11 15.13
CA ASN A 245 8.43 -21.30 16.35
C ASN A 245 7.41 -20.16 16.24
N SER A 246 6.74 -19.98 15.08
CA SER A 246 5.66 -19.03 14.96
C SER A 246 4.43 -19.52 15.71
N ARG A 247 3.53 -18.60 15.97
CA ARG A 247 2.23 -18.86 16.58
C ARG A 247 1.14 -18.14 15.78
N LEU A 248 -0.11 -18.46 16.05
CA LEU A 248 -1.23 -17.70 15.52
C LEU A 248 -1.38 -16.44 16.36
N TYR A 249 -1.03 -15.29 15.75
CA TYR A 249 -1.26 -13.97 16.32
C TYR A 249 -2.69 -13.54 15.99
N LEU A 250 -3.43 -13.09 16.98
CA LEU A 250 -4.83 -12.68 16.79
C LEU A 250 -4.91 -11.32 16.10
N GLU A 251 -6.11 -10.98 15.67
CA GLU A 251 -6.44 -9.62 15.20
C GLU A 251 -5.97 -8.57 16.23
N ASP A 252 -5.55 -7.40 15.74
CA ASP A 252 -4.97 -6.31 16.50
C ASP A 252 -3.60 -6.61 17.16
N SER A 253 -2.97 -7.75 16.86
CA SER A 253 -1.58 -7.97 17.27
C SER A 253 -0.66 -6.97 16.57
N ILE A 254 0.23 -6.33 17.33
CA ILE A 254 1.20 -5.37 16.82
C ILE A 254 2.39 -6.12 16.24
N PHE A 255 2.75 -5.86 14.98
CA PHE A 255 3.94 -6.39 14.33
C PHE A 255 4.95 -5.28 14.05
N ILE A 256 6.22 -5.60 14.21
CA ILE A 256 7.35 -4.75 13.83
C ILE A 256 8.37 -5.56 13.03
N THR A 257 8.82 -5.01 11.91
CA THR A 257 9.85 -5.63 11.10
C THR A 257 11.22 -5.40 11.70
N ALA A 258 11.96 -6.48 11.91
CA ALA A 258 13.26 -6.47 12.56
C ALA A 258 14.43 -6.48 11.58
N ARG A 259 14.22 -6.97 10.35
CA ARG A 259 15.23 -7.07 9.28
C ARG A 259 14.58 -6.76 7.93
N GLY A 260 15.38 -6.36 6.95
CA GLY A 260 14.90 -5.94 5.62
C GLY A 260 14.40 -4.49 5.67
N THR A 261 13.10 -4.26 5.66
CA THR A 261 12.50 -2.93 5.89
C THR A 261 12.37 -2.65 7.39
N VAL A 262 13.49 -2.41 8.08
CA VAL A 262 13.55 -2.32 9.54
C VAL A 262 12.66 -1.22 10.11
N GLY A 263 11.89 -1.57 11.17
CA GLY A 263 11.08 -0.62 11.93
C GLY A 263 9.81 -0.13 11.22
N LYS A 264 9.26 -0.92 10.30
CA LYS A 264 7.85 -0.78 9.88
C LYS A 264 6.96 -1.47 10.92
N ILE A 265 5.88 -0.80 11.30
CA ILE A 265 4.96 -1.27 12.34
C ILE A 265 3.57 -1.33 11.74
N CYS A 266 2.85 -2.42 11.99
CA CYS A 266 1.45 -2.59 11.58
C CYS A 266 0.69 -3.45 12.58
N LEU A 267 -0.63 -3.47 12.44
CA LEU A 267 -1.56 -4.32 13.17
C LEU A 267 -2.04 -5.45 12.28
N ALA A 268 -2.18 -6.64 12.83
CA ALA A 268 -2.82 -7.75 12.15
C ALA A 268 -4.31 -7.46 11.96
N GLY A 269 -4.80 -7.40 10.71
CA GLY A 269 -6.21 -7.19 10.41
C GLY A 269 -7.04 -8.47 10.49
N VAL A 270 -6.38 -9.63 10.48
CA VAL A 270 -6.94 -10.98 10.64
C VAL A 270 -5.93 -11.84 11.42
N PRO A 271 -6.35 -12.97 12.01
CA PRO A 271 -5.38 -13.88 12.61
C PRO A 271 -4.34 -14.37 11.60
N MET A 272 -3.04 -14.22 11.93
CA MET A 272 -1.94 -14.59 11.03
C MET A 272 -0.70 -15.08 11.78
N ALA A 273 0.21 -15.72 11.07
CA ALA A 273 1.54 -16.09 11.56
C ALA A 273 2.58 -15.13 11.00
N MET A 274 3.81 -15.13 11.54
CA MET A 274 4.89 -14.30 11.00
C MET A 274 6.24 -15.02 10.99
N ASN A 275 7.15 -14.57 10.13
CA ASN A 275 8.49 -15.10 10.03
C ASN A 275 9.42 -14.59 11.15
N GLN A 276 10.63 -15.16 11.25
CA GLN A 276 11.64 -14.80 12.25
C GLN A 276 12.28 -13.41 12.05
N SER A 277 11.99 -12.72 10.95
CA SER A 277 12.45 -11.34 10.70
C SER A 277 11.51 -10.28 11.26
N CYS A 278 10.51 -10.70 12.02
CA CYS A 278 9.51 -9.84 12.64
C CYS A 278 9.35 -10.19 14.13
N TYR A 279 8.93 -9.20 14.91
CA TYR A 279 8.46 -9.38 16.27
C TYR A 279 7.00 -8.95 16.39
N SER A 280 6.29 -9.56 17.36
CA SER A 280 5.02 -9.03 17.84
C SER A 280 5.23 -8.43 19.23
N VAL A 281 4.70 -7.22 19.41
CA VAL A 281 4.71 -6.50 20.68
C VAL A 281 3.34 -6.66 21.32
N LYS A 282 3.26 -7.50 22.37
CA LYS A 282 2.01 -7.78 23.09
C LYS A 282 1.98 -6.99 24.39
N PRO A 283 1.11 -5.98 24.54
CA PRO A 283 0.99 -5.24 25.79
C PRO A 283 0.68 -6.16 26.98
N LYS A 284 1.33 -5.91 28.13
CA LYS A 284 1.04 -6.57 29.41
C LYS A 284 -0.22 -5.94 30.03
N GLU A 285 -0.78 -6.61 31.05
CA GLU A 285 -1.87 -6.08 31.90
C GLU A 285 -3.12 -5.62 31.14
N ASN A 286 -3.41 -6.26 30.00
CA ASN A 286 -4.57 -5.94 29.15
C ASN A 286 -4.65 -4.48 28.65
N PHE A 287 -3.51 -3.80 28.57
CA PHE A 287 -3.45 -2.51 27.91
C PHE A 287 -3.86 -2.64 26.45
N SER A 288 -4.47 -1.57 25.94
CA SER A 288 -4.96 -1.55 24.56
C SER A 288 -3.83 -1.65 23.54
N PRO A 289 -3.97 -2.49 22.51
CA PRO A 289 -3.01 -2.55 21.41
C PRO A 289 -2.93 -1.23 20.65
N TYR A 290 -4.00 -0.44 20.56
CA TYR A 290 -4.03 0.83 19.82
C TYR A 290 -3.16 1.91 20.47
N TYR A 291 -3.20 2.01 21.83
CA TYR A 291 -2.28 2.89 22.53
C TYR A 291 -0.82 2.49 22.28
N PHE A 292 -0.50 1.20 22.49
CA PHE A 292 0.86 0.70 22.30
C PHE A 292 1.35 0.81 20.85
N TYR A 293 0.47 0.59 19.89
CA TYR A 293 0.77 0.76 18.48
C TYR A 293 1.23 2.19 18.15
N LEU A 294 0.46 3.20 18.59
CA LEU A 294 0.79 4.61 18.36
C LEU A 294 2.03 5.04 19.16
N ALA A 295 2.17 4.56 20.39
CA ALA A 295 3.36 4.80 21.21
C ALA A 295 4.63 4.24 20.55
N LEU A 296 4.56 3.00 20.04
CA LEU A 296 5.68 2.35 19.38
C LEU A 296 6.05 3.05 18.07
N GLN A 297 5.05 3.47 17.27
CA GLN A 297 5.30 4.26 16.07
C GLN A 297 6.08 5.54 16.40
N LYS A 298 5.66 6.27 17.43
CA LYS A 298 6.30 7.51 17.86
C LYS A 298 7.74 7.27 18.33
N SER A 299 7.95 6.27 19.17
CA SER A 299 9.28 5.92 19.71
C SER A 299 10.24 5.48 18.61
N VAL A 300 9.81 4.62 17.70
CA VAL A 300 10.63 4.18 16.55
C VAL A 300 10.97 5.34 15.62
N ALA A 301 10.02 6.25 15.36
CA ALA A 301 10.29 7.45 14.55
C ALA A 301 11.34 8.37 15.20
N GLN A 302 11.27 8.58 16.52
CA GLN A 302 12.27 9.37 17.28
C GLN A 302 13.66 8.75 17.18
N ILE A 303 13.78 7.44 17.36
CA ILE A 303 15.07 6.76 17.30
C ILE A 303 15.68 6.87 15.89
N LYS A 304 14.87 6.72 14.83
CA LYS A 304 15.33 6.91 13.45
C LYS A 304 15.86 8.33 13.19
N GLN A 305 15.27 9.34 13.81
CA GLN A 305 15.73 10.73 13.69
C GLN A 305 17.03 11.00 14.45
N THR A 306 17.19 10.45 15.66
CA THR A 306 18.39 10.67 16.50
C THR A 306 19.62 9.91 16.01
N ALA A 307 19.45 8.81 15.29
CA ALA A 307 20.53 8.01 14.71
C ALA A 307 21.23 8.68 13.49
N ASN A 308 21.05 9.97 13.25
CA ASN A 308 21.68 10.74 12.13
C ASN A 308 21.57 10.05 10.77
N GLY A 309 20.43 9.45 10.47
CA GLY A 309 20.22 8.72 9.21
C GLY A 309 20.87 7.33 9.17
N GLY A 310 21.44 6.87 10.27
CA GLY A 310 21.92 5.50 10.44
C GLY A 310 20.72 4.55 10.45
N VAL A 311 20.58 3.73 9.41
CA VAL A 311 19.59 2.65 9.38
C VAL A 311 19.99 1.64 10.44
N PHE A 312 19.07 1.28 11.34
CA PHE A 312 19.30 0.07 12.15
C PHE A 312 19.49 -1.10 11.18
N ASP A 313 20.61 -1.78 11.25
CA ASP A 313 20.81 -3.01 10.48
C ASP A 313 19.80 -4.09 10.88
N ALA A 314 19.39 -4.09 12.14
CA ALA A 314 18.32 -4.95 12.68
C ALA A 314 17.76 -4.40 14.01
N ILE A 315 16.49 -4.70 14.29
CA ILE A 315 15.89 -4.60 15.61
C ILE A 315 16.08 -5.95 16.33
N ILE A 316 16.63 -5.91 17.53
CA ILE A 316 16.79 -7.07 18.42
C ILE A 316 16.04 -6.81 19.74
N VAL A 317 15.93 -7.82 20.58
CA VAL A 317 15.20 -7.69 21.86
C VAL A 317 15.77 -6.58 22.73
N ASP A 318 17.10 -6.39 22.73
CA ASP A 318 17.74 -5.31 23.51
C ASP A 318 17.38 -3.91 22.98
N THR A 319 17.00 -3.77 21.71
CA THR A 319 16.47 -2.51 21.19
C THR A 319 15.19 -2.11 21.94
N PHE A 320 14.30 -3.06 22.27
CA PHE A 320 13.08 -2.75 23.04
C PHE A 320 13.36 -2.39 24.50
N ARG A 321 14.50 -2.83 25.04
CA ARG A 321 14.97 -2.42 26.38
C ARG A 321 15.55 -1.01 26.41
N SER A 322 16.09 -0.55 25.26
CA SER A 322 16.66 0.80 25.14
C SER A 322 15.63 1.87 24.75
N ILE A 323 14.41 1.48 24.38
CA ILE A 323 13.35 2.41 24.01
C ILE A 323 12.58 2.82 25.27
N ASP A 324 12.81 4.04 25.74
CA ASP A 324 12.05 4.62 26.84
C ASP A 324 10.60 4.86 26.43
N MET A 325 9.70 4.58 27.35
CA MET A 325 8.28 4.79 27.24
C MET A 325 7.71 5.28 28.57
N VAL A 326 6.78 6.21 28.51
CA VAL A 326 5.97 6.60 29.66
C VAL A 326 4.57 6.03 29.46
N ARG A 327 4.15 5.15 30.35
CA ARG A 327 2.87 4.46 30.31
C ARG A 327 1.86 5.19 31.20
N PRO A 328 0.69 5.62 30.71
CA PRO A 328 -0.36 6.20 31.53
C PRO A 328 -0.95 5.16 32.49
N ASN A 329 -1.76 5.58 33.44
CA ASN A 329 -2.58 4.66 34.21
C ASN A 329 -3.59 3.91 33.31
N PHE A 330 -4.04 2.76 33.77
CA PHE A 330 -4.91 1.87 33.00
C PHE A 330 -6.22 2.56 32.56
N GLU A 331 -6.85 3.34 33.46
CA GLU A 331 -8.12 4.03 33.16
C GLU A 331 -7.98 5.01 32.00
N LEU A 332 -6.95 5.84 32.00
CA LEU A 332 -6.69 6.80 30.91
C LEU A 332 -6.40 6.09 29.60
N SER A 333 -5.61 5.00 29.65
CA SER A 333 -5.36 4.15 28.48
C SER A 333 -6.65 3.59 27.88
N GLN A 334 -7.58 3.13 28.72
CA GLN A 334 -8.88 2.62 28.27
C GLN A 334 -9.76 3.74 27.66
N ARG A 335 -9.81 4.91 28.29
CA ARG A 335 -10.54 6.08 27.78
C ARG A 335 -10.00 6.51 26.41
N PHE A 336 -8.68 6.57 26.25
CA PHE A 336 -8.04 6.83 24.97
C PHE A 336 -8.43 5.78 23.92
N SER A 337 -8.35 4.51 24.28
CA SER A 337 -8.68 3.40 23.40
C SER A 337 -10.12 3.45 22.90
N MET A 338 -11.07 3.78 23.78
CA MET A 338 -12.46 3.99 23.40
C MET A 338 -12.61 5.18 22.43
N SER A 339 -11.80 6.21 22.56
CA SER A 339 -11.84 7.39 21.68
C SER A 339 -11.27 7.10 20.29
N VAL A 340 -10.22 6.30 20.17
CA VAL A 340 -9.57 6.00 18.88
C VAL A 340 -10.13 4.75 18.20
N LYS A 341 -10.71 3.82 18.94
CA LYS A 341 -11.26 2.57 18.38
C LYS A 341 -12.16 2.77 17.16
N PRO A 342 -13.09 3.76 17.14
CA PRO A 342 -13.90 4.03 15.95
C PRO A 342 -13.08 4.36 14.70
N PHE A 343 -11.91 5.02 14.84
CA PHE A 343 -11.02 5.30 13.71
C PHE A 343 -10.40 4.02 13.17
N PHE A 344 -9.86 3.18 14.07
CA PHE A 344 -9.28 1.89 13.69
C PHE A 344 -10.31 0.95 13.05
N ASP A 345 -11.53 0.87 13.59
CA ASP A 345 -12.62 0.05 13.02
C ASP A 345 -13.04 0.56 11.62
N GLN A 346 -13.08 1.88 11.40
CA GLN A 346 -13.35 2.45 10.08
C GLN A 346 -12.22 2.16 9.10
N ILE A 347 -10.96 2.30 9.51
CA ILE A 347 -9.79 1.96 8.67
C ILE A 347 -9.87 0.51 8.20
N LYS A 348 -10.12 -0.45 9.11
CA LYS A 348 -10.32 -1.87 8.76
C LYS A 348 -11.42 -2.04 7.73
N THR A 349 -12.57 -1.44 7.97
CA THR A 349 -13.75 -1.53 7.10
C THR A 349 -13.44 -1.02 5.70
N ILE A 350 -12.78 0.14 5.60
CA ILE A 350 -12.45 0.79 4.33
C ILE A 350 -11.40 -0.02 3.57
N ILE A 351 -10.39 -0.60 4.25
CA ILE A 351 -9.40 -1.49 3.60
C ILE A 351 -10.11 -2.70 2.97
N ILE A 352 -11.01 -3.36 3.70
CA ILE A 352 -11.78 -4.50 3.18
C ILE A 352 -12.68 -4.06 2.01
N GLN A 353 -13.31 -2.89 2.08
CA GLN A 353 -14.10 -2.35 0.98
C GLN A 353 -13.23 -2.12 -0.26
N ASN A 354 -12.04 -1.54 -0.12
CA ASN A 354 -11.13 -1.32 -1.24
C ASN A 354 -10.69 -2.62 -1.91
N GLN A 355 -10.44 -3.68 -1.13
CA GLN A 355 -10.15 -5.00 -1.68
C GLN A 355 -11.30 -5.54 -2.52
N LYS A 356 -12.54 -5.43 -2.04
CA LYS A 356 -13.74 -5.85 -2.79
C LYS A 356 -13.99 -5.01 -4.03
N LEU A 357 -13.75 -3.70 -3.96
CA LEU A 357 -13.86 -2.79 -5.11
C LEU A 357 -12.85 -3.16 -6.18
N ALA A 358 -11.59 -3.40 -5.82
CA ALA A 358 -10.54 -3.82 -6.74
C ALA A 358 -10.90 -5.18 -7.39
N GLN A 359 -11.33 -6.17 -6.62
CA GLN A 359 -11.79 -7.46 -7.13
C GLN A 359 -12.97 -7.33 -8.10
N ALA A 360 -13.96 -6.50 -7.77
CA ALA A 360 -15.11 -6.27 -8.64
C ALA A 360 -14.70 -5.59 -9.95
N ARG A 361 -13.86 -4.55 -9.90
CA ARG A 361 -13.29 -3.88 -11.08
C ARG A 361 -12.53 -4.87 -11.97
N ASP A 362 -11.65 -5.67 -11.37
CA ASP A 362 -10.79 -6.61 -12.11
C ASP A 362 -11.61 -7.76 -12.73
N ALA A 363 -12.71 -8.17 -12.11
CA ALA A 363 -13.66 -9.12 -12.68
C ALA A 363 -14.51 -8.53 -13.81
N LEU A 364 -14.82 -7.23 -13.75
CA LEU A 364 -15.58 -6.52 -14.79
C LEU A 364 -14.73 -6.19 -16.02
N LEU A 365 -13.46 -5.85 -15.81
CA LEU A 365 -12.54 -5.39 -16.86
C LEU A 365 -12.54 -6.31 -18.11
N PRO A 366 -12.24 -7.62 -18.03
CA PRO A 366 -12.20 -8.48 -19.22
C PRO A 366 -13.59 -8.66 -19.87
N ARG A 367 -14.67 -8.58 -19.09
CA ARG A 367 -16.04 -8.73 -19.60
C ARG A 367 -16.50 -7.50 -20.40
N LEU A 368 -16.13 -6.31 -19.95
CA LEU A 368 -16.38 -5.04 -20.63
C LEU A 368 -15.52 -4.91 -21.88
N MET A 369 -14.22 -5.21 -21.78
CA MET A 369 -13.28 -5.11 -22.89
C MET A 369 -13.54 -6.14 -24.01
N SER A 370 -14.10 -7.30 -23.69
CA SER A 370 -14.49 -8.30 -24.70
C SER A 370 -15.90 -8.12 -25.27
N GLY A 371 -16.69 -7.17 -24.75
CA GLY A 371 -18.10 -6.99 -25.13
C GLY A 371 -19.06 -8.04 -24.60
N LYS A 372 -18.59 -8.94 -23.69
CA LYS A 372 -19.47 -9.91 -23.01
C LYS A 372 -20.49 -9.25 -22.07
N MET A 373 -20.23 -8.02 -21.67
CA MET A 373 -21.16 -7.19 -20.92
C MET A 373 -21.53 -5.97 -21.77
N ASP A 374 -22.82 -5.84 -22.11
CA ASP A 374 -23.31 -4.75 -22.92
C ASP A 374 -23.64 -3.51 -22.09
N VAL A 375 -23.02 -2.37 -22.44
CA VAL A 375 -23.23 -1.06 -21.80
C VAL A 375 -23.97 -0.07 -22.72
N SER A 376 -24.46 -0.51 -23.88
CA SER A 376 -25.13 0.38 -24.87
C SER A 376 -26.35 1.09 -24.27
N GLY A 377 -27.12 0.40 -23.41
CA GLY A 377 -28.29 0.95 -22.73
C GLY A 377 -28.01 1.90 -21.56
N LEU A 378 -26.75 2.07 -21.15
CA LEU A 378 -26.39 2.98 -20.06
C LEU A 378 -26.34 4.43 -20.54
N SER A 379 -26.95 5.35 -19.78
CA SER A 379 -26.83 6.78 -19.98
C SER A 379 -25.64 7.31 -19.21
N LEU A 380 -24.80 8.16 -19.85
CA LEU A 380 -23.71 8.89 -19.17
C LEU A 380 -24.24 10.01 -18.25
N LYS A 381 -25.55 10.35 -18.30
CA LYS A 381 -26.17 11.32 -17.40
C LYS A 381 -26.26 10.71 -15.99
N GLY A 382 -25.37 11.09 -15.10
CA GLY A 382 -25.27 10.63 -13.72
C GLY A 382 -24.04 9.77 -13.41
N ILE A 383 -23.10 9.65 -14.33
CA ILE A 383 -21.80 8.99 -14.18
C ILE A 383 -20.71 10.07 -14.37
N ALA A 384 -20.80 11.17 -13.64
CA ALA A 384 -19.78 12.23 -13.56
C ALA A 384 -19.24 12.32 -12.13
#